data_977261c54ec300babf1324ea4f26c447
#
_entry.id   977261c54ec300babf1324ea4f26c447
#
_cell.length_a   1.000
_cell.length_b   1.000
_cell.length_c   1.000
_cell.angle_alpha   90.00
_cell.angle_beta   90.00
_cell.angle_gamma   90.00
#
_symmetry.space_group_name_H-M   'P 1'
#
loop_
_entity.id
_entity.type
_entity.pdbx_description
1 polymer ?
#
loop_
_entity_poly.entity_id
_entity_poly.type
_entity_poly.pdbx_seq_one_letter_code
_entity_poly.pdbx_strand_id
1 'polypeptide(L)'
;DCKILIIEKEQKIGMHGSGRNSGVLHSGIYYPPHTLKAKFCAEGSRLMTNYCKEYKLPILKCGKVILPTKRQDYDQVDLLYERGTINGASVEIISQKELLEIEPEANPAIERALYSPNTSVVDSFAVLNKIQFELINLGVKILFNEEVILANPDQSTVKTNRGSSFKYAHLINCTGQYSDRVSKFFNVGKQYTLLPFKGLYYGLHKNSNIQINGLIYPTPDLSMPFLGVHSVRLVDGSVYFGPTAIPAFGRENYQGLKGVNIKDATSISYHLLRQYAGNKQGFRSYAHQELHKLFKSEFLKSMQKLVPRLSDSNL
;
A
#
# COMPACT_ATOMS: atom_id res chain seq x y z
N ASP A 1 -31.13 -4.34 17.30
CA ASP A 1 -30.91 -3.75 15.97
C ASP A 1 -30.03 -2.50 16.12
N CYS A 2 -28.89 -2.47 15.43
CA CYS A 2 -27.98 -1.34 15.42
C CYS A 2 -28.20 -0.50 14.15
N LYS A 3 -28.48 0.79 14.31
CA LYS A 3 -28.57 1.72 13.16
C LYS A 3 -27.16 2.20 12.82
N ILE A 4 -26.70 1.94 11.60
CA ILE A 4 -25.35 2.30 11.14
C ILE A 4 -25.45 3.45 10.14
N LEU A 5 -24.62 4.47 10.34
CA LEU A 5 -24.42 5.58 9.45
C LEU A 5 -22.94 5.68 9.06
N ILE A 6 -22.65 5.70 7.78
CA ILE A 6 -21.30 5.99 7.25
C ILE A 6 -21.33 7.42 6.69
N ILE A 7 -20.36 8.24 7.09
CA ILE A 7 -20.18 9.60 6.60
C ILE A 7 -18.90 9.63 5.77
N GLU A 8 -19.03 9.94 4.47
CA GLU A 8 -17.92 10.01 3.52
C GLU A 8 -17.83 11.43 2.94
N LYS A 9 -16.64 12.03 3.05
CA LYS A 9 -16.42 13.40 2.56
C LYS A 9 -16.44 13.50 1.03
N GLU A 10 -16.11 12.41 0.34
CA GLU A 10 -16.06 12.37 -1.11
C GLU A 10 -17.42 12.06 -1.73
N GLN A 11 -17.51 12.28 -3.05
CA GLN A 11 -18.73 11.99 -3.82
C GLN A 11 -18.98 10.49 -4.04
N LYS A 12 -17.97 9.64 -3.82
CA LYS A 12 -18.04 8.17 -3.97
C LYS A 12 -16.97 7.49 -3.11
N ILE A 13 -17.12 6.19 -2.93
CA ILE A 13 -16.14 5.36 -2.20
C ILE A 13 -14.80 5.27 -2.94
N GLY A 14 -13.74 4.94 -2.22
CA GLY A 14 -12.45 4.55 -2.78
C GLY A 14 -11.62 5.70 -3.38
N MET A 15 -11.95 6.94 -3.11
CA MET A 15 -11.23 8.10 -3.68
C MET A 15 -9.80 8.24 -3.14
N HIS A 16 -9.51 7.61 -1.99
CA HIS A 16 -8.22 7.69 -1.30
C HIS A 16 -7.57 6.30 -1.18
N GLY A 17 -6.90 5.99 -0.06
CA GLY A 17 -6.08 4.80 0.13
C GLY A 17 -6.73 3.48 -0.27
N SER A 18 -8.03 3.30 0.00
CA SER A 18 -8.75 2.06 -0.34
C SER A 18 -8.89 1.81 -1.85
N GLY A 19 -8.93 2.86 -2.67
CA GLY A 19 -8.95 2.73 -4.14
C GLY A 19 -7.64 3.13 -4.81
N ARG A 20 -6.64 3.60 -4.04
CA ARG A 20 -5.31 4.00 -4.54
C ARG A 20 -4.23 3.09 -3.96
N ASN A 21 -4.35 1.81 -4.26
CA ASN A 21 -3.40 0.78 -3.85
C ASN A 21 -3.15 -0.20 -5.02
N SER A 22 -2.17 -1.06 -4.85
CA SER A 22 -1.76 -2.03 -5.87
C SER A 22 -2.69 -3.26 -5.97
N GLY A 23 -3.69 -3.39 -5.10
CA GLY A 23 -4.56 -4.56 -5.04
C GLY A 23 -3.88 -5.83 -4.56
N VAL A 24 -2.63 -5.80 -4.16
CA VAL A 24 -1.88 -6.99 -3.74
C VAL A 24 -2.38 -7.50 -2.39
N LEU A 25 -2.81 -8.75 -2.35
CA LEU A 25 -3.12 -9.49 -1.13
C LEU A 25 -1.81 -10.07 -0.56
N HIS A 26 -1.17 -9.30 0.31
CA HIS A 26 0.08 -9.70 0.95
C HIS A 26 -0.14 -10.85 1.92
N SER A 27 0.77 -11.83 1.92
CA SER A 27 0.67 -13.05 2.75
C SER A 27 1.32 -12.96 4.13
N GLY A 28 1.79 -11.79 4.55
CA GLY A 28 2.38 -11.61 5.88
C GLY A 28 3.87 -11.92 6.00
N ILE A 29 4.57 -12.19 4.90
CA ILE A 29 5.99 -12.60 4.86
C ILE A 29 6.92 -11.60 5.56
N TYR A 30 6.66 -10.29 5.43
CA TYR A 30 7.57 -9.24 5.90
C TYR A 30 7.48 -8.95 7.40
N TYR A 31 6.41 -9.38 8.07
CA TYR A 31 6.10 -8.96 9.43
C TYR A 31 6.60 -9.95 10.47
N PRO A 32 7.14 -9.46 11.61
CA PRO A 32 7.49 -10.34 12.73
C PRO A 32 6.26 -11.16 13.20
N PRO A 33 6.43 -12.48 13.47
CA PRO A 33 5.31 -13.40 13.64
C PRO A 33 4.29 -13.05 14.72
N HIS A 34 4.68 -12.39 15.80
CA HIS A 34 3.73 -12.12 16.92
C HIS A 34 2.99 -10.79 16.77
N THR A 35 3.15 -10.11 15.64
CA THR A 35 2.52 -8.80 15.43
C THR A 35 1.08 -8.96 14.91
N LEU A 36 0.21 -8.04 15.31
CA LEU A 36 -1.15 -7.96 14.74
C LEU A 36 -1.11 -7.77 13.21
N LYS A 37 -0.08 -7.11 12.69
CA LYS A 37 0.15 -6.95 11.26
C LYS A 37 0.35 -8.31 10.56
N ALA A 38 1.16 -9.20 11.11
CA ALA A 38 1.36 -10.54 10.57
C ALA A 38 0.04 -11.32 10.56
N LYS A 39 -0.63 -11.38 11.72
CA LYS A 39 -1.90 -12.08 11.89
C LYS A 39 -2.97 -11.57 10.91
N PHE A 40 -3.26 -10.28 10.91
CA PHE A 40 -4.32 -9.73 10.07
C PHE A 40 -3.97 -9.74 8.57
N CYS A 41 -2.69 -9.68 8.22
CA CYS A 41 -2.27 -9.78 6.83
C CYS A 41 -2.51 -11.20 6.28
N ALA A 42 -2.08 -12.23 7.00
CA ALA A 42 -2.26 -13.62 6.58
C ALA A 42 -3.76 -14.02 6.55
N GLU A 43 -4.48 -13.73 7.64
CA GLU A 43 -5.91 -14.03 7.73
C GLU A 43 -6.73 -13.21 6.72
N GLY A 44 -6.46 -11.90 6.60
CA GLY A 44 -7.13 -11.01 5.67
C GLY A 44 -6.93 -11.41 4.21
N SER A 45 -5.73 -11.86 3.84
CA SER A 45 -5.45 -12.39 2.50
C SER A 45 -6.32 -13.59 2.18
N ARG A 46 -6.43 -14.54 3.13
CA ARG A 46 -7.28 -15.73 2.99
C ARG A 46 -8.77 -15.36 2.88
N LEU A 47 -9.24 -14.50 3.78
CA LEU A 47 -10.66 -14.06 3.80
C LEU A 47 -11.02 -13.30 2.52
N MET A 48 -10.17 -12.36 2.09
CA MET A 48 -10.41 -11.60 0.86
C MET A 48 -10.38 -12.49 -0.38
N THR A 49 -9.49 -13.48 -0.43
CA THR A 49 -9.46 -14.46 -1.52
C THR A 49 -10.76 -15.24 -1.60
N ASN A 50 -11.29 -15.70 -0.45
CA ASN A 50 -12.55 -16.43 -0.39
C ASN A 50 -13.74 -15.52 -0.79
N TYR A 51 -13.76 -14.29 -0.27
CA TYR A 51 -14.77 -13.28 -0.62
C TYR A 51 -14.80 -13.01 -2.13
N CYS A 52 -13.64 -12.78 -2.74
CA CYS A 52 -13.57 -12.57 -4.18
C CYS A 52 -14.06 -13.78 -4.98
N LYS A 53 -13.74 -15.01 -4.56
CA LYS A 53 -14.22 -16.23 -5.21
C LYS A 53 -15.73 -16.39 -5.06
N GLU A 54 -16.27 -16.20 -3.87
CA GLU A 54 -17.70 -16.32 -3.56
C GLU A 54 -18.54 -15.37 -4.41
N TYR A 55 -18.10 -14.11 -4.51
CA TYR A 55 -18.84 -13.08 -5.24
C TYR A 55 -18.35 -12.89 -6.70
N LYS A 56 -17.48 -13.76 -7.20
CA LYS A 56 -16.94 -13.74 -8.56
C LYS A 56 -16.31 -12.38 -8.91
N LEU A 57 -15.62 -11.77 -7.95
CA LEU A 57 -14.91 -10.52 -8.14
C LEU A 57 -13.54 -10.77 -8.83
N PRO A 58 -13.03 -9.80 -9.59
CA PRO A 58 -11.74 -9.95 -10.25
C PRO A 58 -10.61 -10.22 -9.25
N ILE A 59 -10.00 -11.38 -9.36
CA ILE A 59 -8.83 -11.82 -8.59
C ILE A 59 -7.91 -12.61 -9.49
N LEU A 60 -6.61 -12.30 -9.45
CA LEU A 60 -5.58 -13.01 -10.19
C LEU A 60 -4.56 -13.58 -9.19
N LYS A 61 -4.46 -14.90 -9.12
CA LYS A 61 -3.39 -15.59 -8.39
C LYS A 61 -2.15 -15.60 -9.29
N CYS A 62 -1.29 -14.61 -9.15
CA CYS A 62 -0.11 -14.41 -10.01
C CYS A 62 1.21 -14.84 -9.36
N GLY A 63 1.21 -15.11 -8.06
CA GLY A 63 2.45 -15.38 -7.32
C GLY A 63 3.32 -14.13 -7.13
N LYS A 64 4.37 -14.30 -6.32
CA LYS A 64 5.35 -13.25 -6.04
C LYS A 64 6.72 -13.86 -5.82
N VAL A 65 7.73 -13.34 -6.52
CA VAL A 65 9.14 -13.63 -6.25
C VAL A 65 9.79 -12.46 -5.52
N ILE A 66 10.64 -12.76 -4.55
CA ILE A 66 11.41 -11.77 -3.78
C ILE A 66 12.88 -12.06 -4.03
N LEU A 67 13.55 -11.10 -4.66
CA LEU A 67 14.87 -11.22 -5.22
C LEU A 67 15.92 -10.50 -4.35
N PRO A 68 17.02 -11.16 -3.94
CA PRO A 68 18.16 -10.47 -3.37
C PRO A 68 18.82 -9.59 -4.43
N THR A 69 19.07 -8.33 -4.10
CA THR A 69 19.73 -7.37 -5.02
C THR A 69 21.20 -7.13 -4.69
N LYS A 70 21.68 -7.66 -3.55
CA LYS A 70 23.04 -7.60 -3.05
C LYS A 70 23.34 -8.92 -2.36
N ARG A 71 24.64 -9.26 -2.24
CA ARG A 71 25.08 -10.52 -1.58
C ARG A 71 24.57 -10.64 -0.13
N GLN A 72 24.57 -9.57 0.63
CA GLN A 72 24.06 -9.53 2.00
C GLN A 72 22.54 -9.74 2.11
N ASP A 73 21.80 -9.63 1.02
CA ASP A 73 20.35 -9.80 1.01
C ASP A 73 19.93 -11.29 1.04
N TYR A 74 20.87 -12.23 0.81
CA TYR A 74 20.57 -13.65 0.86
C TYR A 74 20.17 -14.13 2.27
N ASP A 75 20.79 -13.59 3.32
CA ASP A 75 20.40 -13.89 4.71
C ASP A 75 18.97 -13.40 5.00
N GLN A 76 18.57 -12.32 4.34
CA GLN A 76 17.18 -11.83 4.45
C GLN A 76 16.17 -12.74 3.74
N VAL A 77 16.56 -13.41 2.66
CA VAL A 77 15.70 -14.42 2.00
C VAL A 77 15.36 -15.53 3.00
N ASP A 78 16.35 -16.02 3.75
CA ASP A 78 16.14 -17.05 4.77
C ASP A 78 15.24 -16.56 5.91
N LEU A 79 15.48 -15.35 6.41
CA LEU A 79 14.64 -14.71 7.42
C LEU A 79 13.18 -14.54 6.95
N LEU A 80 12.98 -14.14 5.70
CA LEU A 80 11.64 -13.98 5.13
C LEU A 80 10.94 -15.32 4.91
N TYR A 81 11.67 -16.36 4.55
CA TYR A 81 11.17 -17.72 4.47
C TYR A 81 10.69 -18.21 5.85
N GLU A 82 11.52 -18.06 6.88
CA GLU A 82 11.15 -18.42 8.25
C GLU A 82 9.90 -17.65 8.72
N ARG A 83 9.88 -16.33 8.58
CA ARG A 83 8.73 -15.51 8.94
C ARG A 83 7.47 -15.90 8.18
N GLY A 84 7.58 -16.10 6.87
CA GLY A 84 6.46 -16.52 6.04
C GLY A 84 5.88 -17.84 6.50
N THR A 85 6.72 -18.82 6.78
CA THR A 85 6.33 -20.15 7.27
C THR A 85 5.60 -20.05 8.62
N ILE A 86 6.16 -19.32 9.58
CA ILE A 86 5.53 -19.14 10.91
C ILE A 86 4.18 -18.39 10.78
N ASN A 87 4.08 -17.43 9.88
CA ASN A 87 2.86 -16.67 9.64
C ASN A 87 1.83 -17.43 8.78
N GLY A 88 2.11 -18.68 8.37
CA GLY A 88 1.21 -19.53 7.60
C GLY A 88 1.12 -19.17 6.10
N ALA A 89 2.09 -18.42 5.57
CA ALA A 89 2.20 -18.18 4.15
C ALA A 89 2.81 -19.39 3.44
N SER A 90 2.32 -19.72 2.24
CA SER A 90 3.05 -20.63 1.34
C SER A 90 4.26 -19.90 0.78
N VAL A 91 5.43 -20.35 1.16
CA VAL A 91 6.72 -19.79 0.71
C VAL A 91 7.70 -20.89 0.42
N GLU A 92 8.52 -20.71 -0.62
CA GLU A 92 9.49 -21.66 -1.10
C GLU A 92 10.79 -20.91 -1.45
N ILE A 93 11.93 -21.45 -1.09
CA ILE A 93 13.21 -20.99 -1.61
C ILE A 93 13.44 -21.70 -2.94
N ILE A 94 13.53 -20.94 -4.01
CA ILE A 94 13.69 -21.44 -5.37
C ILE A 94 15.09 -21.14 -5.91
N SER A 95 15.57 -22.01 -6.78
CA SER A 95 16.83 -21.85 -7.51
C SER A 95 16.71 -20.81 -8.64
N GLN A 96 17.85 -20.41 -9.21
CA GLN A 96 17.92 -19.58 -10.41
C GLN A 96 17.09 -20.17 -11.57
N LYS A 97 17.18 -21.48 -11.81
CA LYS A 97 16.45 -22.14 -12.88
C LYS A 97 14.94 -22.01 -12.69
N GLU A 98 14.45 -22.36 -11.52
CA GLU A 98 13.02 -22.24 -11.17
C GLU A 98 12.54 -20.77 -11.22
N LEU A 99 13.39 -19.83 -10.78
CA LEU A 99 13.08 -18.39 -10.89
C LEU A 99 12.84 -17.98 -12.35
N LEU A 100 13.72 -18.39 -13.27
CA LEU A 100 13.60 -18.05 -14.69
C LEU A 100 12.46 -18.79 -15.39
N GLU A 101 12.05 -19.95 -14.90
CA GLU A 101 10.84 -20.63 -15.36
C GLU A 101 9.56 -19.88 -14.93
N ILE A 102 9.54 -19.31 -13.71
CA ILE A 102 8.40 -18.53 -13.20
C ILE A 102 8.37 -17.13 -13.83
N GLU A 103 9.50 -16.44 -13.81
CA GLU A 103 9.68 -15.05 -14.28
C GLU A 103 10.87 -14.95 -15.23
N PRO A 104 10.67 -15.18 -16.54
CA PRO A 104 11.76 -15.19 -17.53
C PRO A 104 12.54 -13.88 -17.62
N GLU A 105 11.94 -12.78 -17.24
CA GLU A 105 12.56 -11.45 -17.26
C GLU A 105 13.30 -11.11 -15.95
N ALA A 106 13.24 -11.99 -14.92
CA ALA A 106 13.98 -11.78 -13.69
C ALA A 106 15.50 -11.79 -13.94
N ASN A 107 16.24 -11.12 -13.06
CA ASN A 107 17.69 -11.01 -13.20
C ASN A 107 18.35 -12.41 -13.11
N PRO A 108 19.00 -12.87 -14.18
CA PRO A 108 19.62 -14.19 -14.23
C PRO A 108 20.88 -14.34 -13.35
N ALA A 109 21.40 -13.26 -12.76
CA ALA A 109 22.51 -13.32 -11.82
C ALA A 109 22.09 -13.71 -10.40
N ILE A 110 20.78 -13.93 -10.16
CA ILE A 110 20.24 -14.30 -8.85
C ILE A 110 20.26 -15.82 -8.69
N GLU A 111 21.06 -16.31 -7.74
CA GLU A 111 21.25 -17.74 -7.52
C GLU A 111 20.04 -18.42 -6.87
N ARG A 112 19.36 -17.72 -5.95
CA ARG A 112 18.16 -18.19 -5.26
C ARG A 112 17.27 -17.03 -4.85
N ALA A 113 15.97 -17.27 -4.79
CA ALA A 113 14.96 -16.30 -4.44
C ALA A 113 13.89 -16.91 -3.52
N LEU A 114 13.06 -16.05 -2.91
CA LEU A 114 11.87 -16.51 -2.20
C LEU A 114 10.66 -16.42 -3.13
N TYR A 115 9.92 -17.50 -3.25
CA TYR A 115 8.68 -17.57 -4.00
C TYR A 115 7.46 -17.70 -3.09
N SER A 116 6.42 -16.94 -3.37
CA SER A 116 5.11 -17.04 -2.70
C SER A 116 4.02 -17.32 -3.74
N PRO A 117 3.70 -18.61 -3.99
CA PRO A 117 2.81 -19.02 -5.09
C PRO A 117 1.36 -18.58 -4.90
N ASN A 118 0.94 -18.29 -3.67
CA ASN A 118 -0.43 -17.96 -3.34
C ASN A 118 -0.71 -16.44 -3.27
N THR A 119 0.30 -15.60 -3.51
CA THR A 119 0.08 -14.15 -3.60
C THR A 119 -0.82 -13.84 -4.78
N SER A 120 -1.83 -13.01 -4.52
CA SER A 120 -2.85 -12.63 -5.50
C SER A 120 -2.98 -11.12 -5.58
N VAL A 121 -3.58 -10.63 -6.64
CA VAL A 121 -4.02 -9.24 -6.79
C VAL A 121 -5.53 -9.20 -7.03
N VAL A 122 -6.19 -8.16 -6.55
CA VAL A 122 -7.64 -7.95 -6.68
C VAL A 122 -7.93 -6.57 -7.28
N ASP A 123 -9.09 -6.43 -7.89
CA ASP A 123 -9.64 -5.12 -8.20
C ASP A 123 -10.25 -4.50 -6.95
N SER A 124 -9.54 -3.55 -6.35
CA SER A 124 -9.97 -2.87 -5.12
C SER A 124 -11.30 -2.15 -5.28
N PHE A 125 -11.60 -1.59 -6.47
CA PHE A 125 -12.87 -0.92 -6.72
C PHE A 125 -14.03 -1.92 -6.85
N ALA A 126 -13.82 -3.06 -7.50
CA ALA A 126 -14.82 -4.12 -7.56
C ALA A 126 -15.18 -4.63 -6.16
N VAL A 127 -14.18 -4.84 -5.30
CA VAL A 127 -14.37 -5.22 -3.90
C VAL A 127 -15.15 -4.15 -3.13
N LEU A 128 -14.75 -2.89 -3.22
CA LEU A 128 -15.42 -1.78 -2.53
C LEU A 128 -16.87 -1.60 -2.98
N ASN A 129 -17.14 -1.66 -4.28
CA ASN A 129 -18.49 -1.57 -4.82
C ASN A 129 -19.38 -2.71 -4.32
N LYS A 130 -18.84 -3.93 -4.24
CA LYS A 130 -19.58 -5.07 -3.70
C LYS A 130 -19.91 -4.88 -2.23
N ILE A 131 -18.95 -4.45 -1.41
CA ILE A 131 -19.16 -4.14 0.01
C ILE A 131 -20.20 -3.03 0.17
N GLN A 132 -20.12 -1.96 -0.61
CA GLN A 132 -21.13 -0.88 -0.58
C GLN A 132 -22.52 -1.39 -0.89
N PHE A 133 -22.67 -2.22 -1.92
CA PHE A 133 -23.96 -2.84 -2.28
C PHE A 133 -24.52 -3.67 -1.13
N GLU A 134 -23.70 -4.49 -0.49
CA GLU A 134 -24.11 -5.31 0.66
C GLU A 134 -24.53 -4.45 1.85
N LEU A 135 -23.79 -3.41 2.17
CA LEU A 135 -24.13 -2.49 3.26
C LEU A 135 -25.48 -1.80 3.03
N ILE A 136 -25.75 -1.36 1.80
CA ILE A 136 -27.04 -0.75 1.44
C ILE A 136 -28.18 -1.75 1.60
N ASN A 137 -27.99 -2.99 1.16
CA ASN A 137 -29.01 -4.05 1.32
C ASN A 137 -29.26 -4.41 2.79
N LEU A 138 -28.25 -4.24 3.66
CA LEU A 138 -28.40 -4.39 5.11
C LEU A 138 -29.00 -3.15 5.80
N GLY A 139 -29.42 -2.14 5.06
CA GLY A 139 -30.04 -0.91 5.58
C GLY A 139 -29.05 0.11 6.13
N VAL A 140 -27.76 -0.03 5.86
CA VAL A 140 -26.75 0.97 6.26
C VAL A 140 -26.93 2.23 5.41
N LYS A 141 -27.02 3.37 6.07
CA LYS A 141 -27.08 4.67 5.39
C LYS A 141 -25.64 5.17 5.13
N ILE A 142 -25.36 5.56 3.89
CA ILE A 142 -24.09 6.18 3.50
C ILE A 142 -24.37 7.61 3.02
N LEU A 143 -23.74 8.59 3.65
CA LEU A 143 -23.82 10.00 3.25
C LEU A 143 -22.52 10.39 2.55
N PHE A 144 -22.63 10.74 1.29
CA PHE A 144 -21.53 11.28 0.49
C PHE A 144 -21.49 12.81 0.49
N ASN A 145 -20.32 13.36 0.19
CA ASN A 145 -20.03 14.80 0.22
C ASN A 145 -20.31 15.44 1.60
N GLU A 146 -20.15 14.66 2.65
CA GLU A 146 -20.30 15.08 4.04
C GLU A 146 -18.99 14.87 4.79
N GLU A 147 -18.35 15.94 5.22
CA GLU A 147 -17.12 15.90 6.01
C GLU A 147 -17.40 16.19 7.47
N VAL A 148 -16.96 15.35 8.38
CA VAL A 148 -17.01 15.62 9.82
C VAL A 148 -15.99 16.71 10.16
N ILE A 149 -16.47 17.88 10.55
CA ILE A 149 -15.64 19.07 10.86
C ILE A 149 -15.53 19.35 12.33
N LEU A 150 -16.43 18.80 13.15
CA LEU A 150 -16.45 18.99 14.60
C LEU A 150 -17.06 17.77 15.29
N ALA A 151 -16.56 17.44 16.47
CA ALA A 151 -17.21 16.51 17.38
C ALA A 151 -17.36 17.15 18.77
N ASN A 152 -18.45 16.82 19.45
CA ASN A 152 -18.66 17.10 20.86
C ASN A 152 -18.80 15.76 21.61
N PRO A 153 -17.72 15.27 22.23
CA PRO A 153 -17.74 14.00 22.96
C PRO A 153 -18.74 13.96 24.12
N ASP A 154 -18.89 15.06 24.84
CA ASP A 154 -19.78 15.15 26.02
C ASP A 154 -21.24 14.97 25.66
N GLN A 155 -21.62 15.44 24.48
CA GLN A 155 -22.98 15.30 23.94
C GLN A 155 -23.11 14.10 22.99
N SER A 156 -22.01 13.36 22.75
CA SER A 156 -21.94 12.26 21.78
C SER A 156 -22.50 12.68 20.39
N THR A 157 -22.01 13.83 19.88
CA THR A 157 -22.46 14.39 18.59
C THR A 157 -21.29 14.70 17.68
N VAL A 158 -21.53 14.57 16.37
CA VAL A 158 -20.66 15.08 15.30
C VAL A 158 -21.41 16.06 14.43
N LYS A 159 -20.71 17.06 13.89
CA LYS A 159 -21.24 18.01 12.91
C LYS A 159 -20.47 17.92 11.60
N THR A 160 -21.18 18.09 10.50
CA THR A 160 -20.60 18.06 9.16
C THR A 160 -20.51 19.45 8.54
N ASN A 161 -19.73 19.56 7.47
CA ASN A 161 -19.56 20.79 6.67
C ASN A 161 -20.87 21.28 6.02
N ARG A 162 -21.89 20.41 5.93
CA ARG A 162 -23.23 20.77 5.42
C ARG A 162 -24.21 21.19 6.52
N GLY A 163 -23.74 21.32 7.76
CA GLY A 163 -24.58 21.72 8.89
C GLY A 163 -25.37 20.57 9.52
N SER A 164 -25.26 19.35 9.01
CA SER A 164 -25.89 18.18 9.61
C SER A 164 -25.26 17.88 10.98
N SER A 165 -26.09 17.42 11.92
CA SER A 165 -25.62 16.97 13.25
C SER A 165 -26.16 15.58 13.56
N PHE A 166 -25.29 14.69 13.99
CA PHE A 166 -25.64 13.30 14.28
C PHE A 166 -25.22 12.91 15.70
N LYS A 167 -26.16 12.30 16.44
CA LYS A 167 -25.85 11.64 17.71
C LYS A 167 -25.38 10.22 17.44
N TYR A 168 -24.43 9.72 18.25
CA TYR A 168 -23.90 8.37 18.18
C TYR A 168 -23.82 7.73 19.56
N ALA A 169 -24.00 6.43 19.65
CA ALA A 169 -23.64 5.60 20.80
C ALA A 169 -22.17 5.17 20.69
N HIS A 170 -21.77 4.78 19.50
CA HIS A 170 -20.38 4.42 19.17
C HIS A 170 -19.95 5.13 17.90
N LEU A 171 -18.72 5.64 17.87
CA LEU A 171 -18.11 6.26 16.72
C LEU A 171 -16.82 5.53 16.37
N ILE A 172 -16.69 5.13 15.11
CA ILE A 172 -15.49 4.48 14.57
C ILE A 172 -14.82 5.45 13.60
N ASN A 173 -13.60 5.86 13.92
CA ASN A 173 -12.81 6.73 13.06
C ASN A 173 -12.08 5.93 12.00
N CYS A 174 -12.66 5.88 10.78
CA CYS A 174 -12.09 5.24 9.59
C CYS A 174 -11.61 6.25 8.54
N THR A 175 -11.27 7.47 8.94
CA THR A 175 -10.97 8.59 8.03
C THR A 175 -9.58 8.54 7.39
N GLY A 176 -8.88 7.41 7.48
CA GLY A 176 -7.62 7.14 6.79
C GLY A 176 -6.58 8.24 7.01
N GLN A 177 -6.23 8.96 5.96
CA GLN A 177 -5.25 10.05 6.01
C GLN A 177 -5.66 11.28 6.86
N TYR A 178 -6.92 11.33 7.33
CA TYR A 178 -7.43 12.35 8.25
C TYR A 178 -7.66 11.82 9.67
N SER A 179 -7.30 10.58 9.95
CA SER A 179 -7.59 9.93 11.23
C SER A 179 -7.00 10.66 12.44
N ASP A 180 -5.82 11.23 12.32
CA ASP A 180 -5.19 12.03 13.37
C ASP A 180 -5.94 13.35 13.64
N ARG A 181 -6.55 13.96 12.62
CA ARG A 181 -7.37 15.17 12.79
C ARG A 181 -8.66 14.88 13.53
N VAL A 182 -9.37 13.85 13.08
CA VAL A 182 -10.64 13.46 13.71
C VAL A 182 -10.42 12.97 15.13
N SER A 183 -9.35 12.22 15.41
CA SER A 183 -9.01 11.79 16.77
C SER A 183 -8.79 12.96 17.73
N LYS A 184 -8.23 14.08 17.25
CA LYS A 184 -8.01 15.28 18.08
C LYS A 184 -9.30 15.93 18.57
N PHE A 185 -10.43 15.76 17.87
CA PHE A 185 -11.74 16.22 18.37
C PHE A 185 -12.14 15.51 19.65
N PHE A 186 -11.61 14.31 19.87
CA PHE A 186 -11.86 13.47 21.05
C PHE A 186 -10.72 13.53 22.08
N ASN A 187 -9.79 14.47 21.94
CA ASN A 187 -8.61 14.58 22.78
C ASN A 187 -7.68 13.34 22.77
N VAL A 188 -7.78 12.48 21.74
CA VAL A 188 -7.01 11.24 21.58
C VAL A 188 -5.93 11.44 20.53
N GLY A 189 -4.77 10.82 20.75
CA GLY A 189 -3.69 10.77 19.76
C GLY A 189 -2.99 12.10 19.47
N LYS A 190 -3.03 13.07 20.38
CA LYS A 190 -2.43 14.41 20.20
C LYS A 190 -0.93 14.38 19.93
N GLN A 191 -0.24 13.35 20.43
CA GLN A 191 1.21 13.13 20.23
C GLN A 191 1.55 12.57 18.83
N TYR A 192 0.56 12.13 18.06
CA TYR A 192 0.77 11.58 16.72
C TYR A 192 0.45 12.61 15.63
N THR A 193 1.21 12.55 14.55
CA THR A 193 0.99 13.33 13.33
C THR A 193 1.18 12.42 12.14
N LEU A 194 0.26 12.49 11.18
CA LEU A 194 0.37 11.74 9.93
C LEU A 194 1.25 12.52 8.96
N LEU A 195 2.30 11.87 8.46
CA LEU A 195 3.16 12.37 7.39
C LEU A 195 2.81 11.63 6.10
N PRO A 196 2.18 12.30 5.12
CA PRO A 196 1.81 11.65 3.88
C PRO A 196 3.02 11.49 2.96
N PHE A 197 3.12 10.30 2.35
CA PHE A 197 4.03 10.00 1.25
C PHE A 197 3.21 9.52 0.06
N LYS A 198 3.64 9.88 -1.14
CA LYS A 198 3.03 9.39 -2.39
C LYS A 198 3.98 8.49 -3.13
N GLY A 199 3.44 7.41 -3.70
CA GLY A 199 4.14 6.50 -4.59
C GLY A 199 3.90 6.90 -6.04
N LEU A 200 4.97 7.10 -6.79
CA LEU A 200 4.88 7.24 -8.24
C LEU A 200 5.16 5.90 -8.89
N TYR A 201 4.45 5.63 -9.97
CA TYR A 201 4.58 4.41 -10.75
C TYR A 201 4.81 4.75 -12.23
N TYR A 202 5.58 3.90 -12.89
CA TYR A 202 5.67 3.86 -14.35
C TYR A 202 4.94 2.63 -14.87
N GLY A 203 4.10 2.82 -15.88
CA GLY A 203 3.40 1.72 -16.54
C GLY A 203 4.25 1.09 -17.64
N LEU A 204 4.22 -0.23 -17.74
CA LEU A 204 4.79 -0.94 -18.87
C LEU A 204 3.95 -0.66 -20.12
N HIS A 205 4.59 -0.24 -21.21
CA HIS A 205 3.90 -0.03 -22.47
C HIS A 205 3.24 -1.33 -22.97
N LYS A 206 2.03 -1.23 -23.51
CA LYS A 206 1.26 -2.38 -24.01
C LYS A 206 1.99 -3.16 -25.13
N ASN A 207 2.82 -2.46 -25.89
CA ASN A 207 3.62 -3.04 -26.99
C ASN A 207 5.04 -3.41 -26.53
N SER A 208 5.30 -3.45 -25.25
CA SER A 208 6.60 -3.87 -24.72
C SER A 208 6.83 -5.36 -24.98
N ASN A 209 8.07 -5.69 -25.31
CA ASN A 209 8.53 -7.08 -25.41
C ASN A 209 8.94 -7.68 -24.07
N ILE A 210 8.72 -6.96 -22.98
CA ILE A 210 8.95 -7.43 -21.60
C ILE A 210 7.66 -8.08 -21.09
N GLN A 211 7.77 -9.30 -20.61
CA GLN A 211 6.64 -10.06 -20.07
C GLN A 211 6.85 -10.32 -18.57
N ILE A 212 6.00 -9.76 -17.73
CA ILE A 212 5.98 -10.00 -16.29
C ILE A 212 4.78 -10.90 -15.96
N ASN A 213 5.04 -12.07 -15.41
CA ASN A 213 4.00 -13.07 -15.12
C ASN A 213 3.30 -12.83 -13.79
N GLY A 214 4.04 -12.38 -12.77
CA GLY A 214 3.55 -12.14 -11.42
C GLY A 214 4.09 -10.84 -10.81
N LEU A 215 4.53 -10.92 -9.59
CA LEU A 215 5.07 -9.79 -8.81
C LEU A 215 6.56 -10.02 -8.57
N ILE A 216 7.40 -9.07 -8.96
CA ILE A 216 8.86 -9.15 -8.75
C ILE A 216 9.26 -8.05 -7.76
N TYR A 217 9.65 -8.45 -6.56
CA TYR A 217 10.02 -7.57 -5.46
C TYR A 217 11.50 -7.71 -5.10
N PRO A 218 12.19 -6.63 -4.70
CA PRO A 218 13.48 -6.78 -4.04
C PRO A 218 13.28 -7.29 -2.61
N THR A 219 14.31 -7.88 -2.01
CA THR A 219 14.36 -8.02 -0.55
C THR A 219 14.23 -6.63 0.08
N PRO A 220 13.31 -6.46 1.06
CA PRO A 220 13.08 -5.16 1.68
C PRO A 220 14.19 -4.82 2.68
N ASP A 221 14.49 -3.55 2.84
CA ASP A 221 15.14 -3.07 4.06
C ASP A 221 14.12 -3.08 5.21
N LEU A 222 14.24 -4.06 6.11
CA LEU A 222 13.30 -4.25 7.22
C LEU A 222 13.34 -3.15 8.29
N SER A 223 14.36 -2.28 8.26
CA SER A 223 14.44 -1.10 9.11
C SER A 223 13.58 0.05 8.60
N MET A 224 13.15 0.00 7.34
CA MET A 224 12.38 1.05 6.68
C MET A 224 10.90 0.70 6.58
N PRO A 225 10.00 1.68 6.68
CA PRO A 225 8.55 1.44 6.57
C PRO A 225 8.08 1.24 5.13
N PHE A 226 8.95 1.38 4.14
CA PHE A 226 8.63 1.31 2.72
C PHE A 226 9.32 0.12 2.06
N LEU A 227 8.63 -0.48 1.08
CA LEU A 227 9.23 -1.47 0.19
C LEU A 227 10.00 -0.75 -0.94
N GLY A 228 11.06 -1.40 -1.43
CA GLY A 228 11.77 -0.93 -2.61
C GLY A 228 10.88 -0.92 -3.87
N VAL A 229 11.34 -0.25 -4.91
CA VAL A 229 10.66 -0.26 -6.22
C VAL A 229 10.54 -1.71 -6.71
N HIS A 230 9.35 -2.10 -7.16
CA HIS A 230 9.01 -3.46 -7.55
C HIS A 230 8.02 -3.47 -8.73
N SER A 231 7.79 -4.62 -9.35
CA SER A 231 6.73 -4.77 -10.34
C SER A 231 5.41 -5.18 -9.69
N VAL A 232 4.32 -4.66 -10.23
CA VAL A 232 2.96 -5.08 -9.88
C VAL A 232 2.21 -5.39 -11.16
N ARG A 233 1.65 -6.60 -11.27
CA ARG A 233 0.71 -6.97 -12.32
C ARG A 233 -0.71 -6.85 -11.77
N LEU A 234 -1.56 -6.10 -12.47
CA LEU A 234 -2.97 -5.94 -12.09
C LEU A 234 -3.84 -7.06 -12.67
N VAL A 235 -5.09 -7.12 -12.22
CA VAL A 235 -6.06 -8.13 -12.68
C VAL A 235 -6.41 -8.03 -14.17
N ASP A 236 -6.25 -6.85 -14.77
CA ASP A 236 -6.43 -6.60 -16.21
C ASP A 236 -5.20 -6.93 -17.04
N GLY A 237 -4.14 -7.42 -16.41
CA GLY A 237 -2.87 -7.77 -17.05
C GLY A 237 -1.89 -6.62 -17.23
N SER A 238 -2.28 -5.38 -16.91
CA SER A 238 -1.36 -4.24 -16.95
C SER A 238 -0.28 -4.38 -15.89
N VAL A 239 0.92 -3.91 -16.20
CA VAL A 239 2.09 -3.98 -15.31
C VAL A 239 2.58 -2.57 -14.99
N TYR A 240 2.86 -2.35 -13.72
CA TYR A 240 3.43 -1.10 -13.21
C TYR A 240 4.68 -1.37 -12.39
N PHE A 241 5.61 -0.43 -12.42
CA PHE A 241 6.84 -0.43 -11.63
C PHE A 241 6.81 0.74 -10.65
N GLY A 242 7.06 0.48 -9.40
CA GLY A 242 6.99 1.44 -8.29
C GLY A 242 6.73 0.74 -6.96
N PRO A 243 6.28 1.47 -5.95
CA PRO A 243 6.27 2.93 -5.86
C PRO A 243 7.63 3.53 -5.51
N THR A 244 7.77 4.83 -5.74
CA THR A 244 8.71 5.66 -5.00
C THR A 244 8.08 6.08 -3.67
N ALA A 245 8.85 6.60 -2.71
CA ALA A 245 8.31 7.14 -1.47
C ALA A 245 8.66 8.63 -1.33
N ILE A 246 7.85 9.47 -1.98
CA ILE A 246 8.09 10.91 -2.06
C ILE A 246 7.18 11.63 -1.06
N PRO A 247 7.69 12.57 -0.24
CA PRO A 247 6.85 13.39 0.60
C PRO A 247 5.74 14.10 -0.18
N ALA A 248 4.52 14.05 0.33
CA ALA A 248 3.40 14.81 -0.19
C ALA A 248 3.18 16.04 0.68
N PHE A 249 3.05 17.22 0.08
CA PHE A 249 2.87 18.50 0.78
C PHE A 249 1.39 18.86 0.99
N GLY A 250 0.58 17.86 1.14
CA GLY A 250 -0.84 17.88 1.44
C GLY A 250 -1.38 16.47 1.49
N ARG A 251 -2.44 16.25 2.25
CA ARG A 251 -3.01 14.91 2.46
C ARG A 251 -3.57 14.31 1.16
N GLU A 252 -3.94 15.16 0.21
CA GLU A 252 -4.48 14.78 -1.11
C GLU A 252 -3.57 15.20 -2.27
N ASN A 253 -2.30 15.46 -1.98
CA ASN A 253 -1.32 15.80 -3.00
C ASN A 253 -0.86 14.53 -3.74
N TYR A 254 -1.69 14.00 -4.63
CA TYR A 254 -1.40 12.81 -5.43
C TYR A 254 -0.59 13.10 -6.69
N GLN A 255 -0.79 14.26 -7.33
CA GLN A 255 -0.14 14.61 -8.59
C GLN A 255 0.40 16.05 -8.57
N GLY A 256 1.64 16.22 -8.98
CA GLY A 256 2.26 17.54 -9.08
C GLY A 256 2.02 18.40 -7.84
N LEU A 257 1.50 19.61 -8.04
CA LEU A 257 1.11 20.54 -6.98
C LEU A 257 -0.38 20.47 -6.60
N LYS A 258 -1.18 19.67 -7.30
CA LYS A 258 -2.61 19.51 -6.99
C LYS A 258 -2.78 18.90 -5.61
N GLY A 259 -3.60 19.52 -4.76
CA GLY A 259 -3.86 19.05 -3.39
C GLY A 259 -2.79 19.47 -2.37
N VAL A 260 -1.85 20.32 -2.74
CA VAL A 260 -0.95 20.98 -1.78
C VAL A 260 -1.78 21.94 -0.92
N ASN A 261 -1.59 21.85 0.39
CA ASN A 261 -2.22 22.75 1.35
C ASN A 261 -1.14 23.43 2.19
N ILE A 262 -1.12 24.76 2.26
CA ILE A 262 -0.05 25.53 2.90
C ILE A 262 0.11 25.15 4.39
N LYS A 263 -1.00 25.01 5.13
CA LYS A 263 -0.93 24.62 6.55
C LYS A 263 -0.37 23.22 6.74
N ASP A 264 -0.75 22.28 5.88
CA ASP A 264 -0.20 20.93 5.89
C ASP A 264 1.26 20.93 5.46
N ALA A 265 1.60 21.65 4.40
CA ALA A 265 2.96 21.72 3.87
C ALA A 265 3.96 22.23 4.91
N THR A 266 3.62 23.29 5.65
CA THR A 266 4.49 23.82 6.73
C THR A 266 4.69 22.79 7.86
N SER A 267 3.62 22.14 8.30
CA SER A 267 3.69 21.10 9.34
C SER A 267 4.50 19.89 8.87
N ILE A 268 4.23 19.40 7.65
CA ILE A 268 4.93 18.26 7.05
C ILE A 268 6.42 18.59 6.90
N SER A 269 6.77 19.76 6.36
CA SER A 269 8.16 20.20 6.20
C SER A 269 8.88 20.27 7.55
N TYR A 270 8.26 20.83 8.58
CA TYR A 270 8.83 20.86 9.94
C TYR A 270 9.15 19.45 10.45
N HIS A 271 8.22 18.52 10.35
CA HIS A 271 8.44 17.15 10.83
C HIS A 271 9.47 16.39 10.00
N LEU A 272 9.51 16.58 8.67
CA LEU A 272 10.52 15.98 7.80
C LEU A 272 11.92 16.52 8.11
N LEU A 273 12.07 17.85 8.29
CA LEU A 273 13.33 18.46 8.70
C LEU A 273 13.81 17.95 10.06
N ARG A 274 12.89 17.80 11.01
CA ARG A 274 13.21 17.22 12.31
C ARG A 274 13.67 15.78 12.24
N GLN A 275 13.03 14.95 11.39
CA GLN A 275 13.48 13.57 11.15
C GLN A 275 14.83 13.53 10.43
N TYR A 276 15.02 14.39 9.45
CA TYR A 276 16.29 14.51 8.74
C TYR A 276 17.43 14.96 9.67
N ALA A 277 17.20 15.96 10.51
CA ALA A 277 18.18 16.41 11.50
C ALA A 277 18.50 15.33 12.53
N GLY A 278 17.48 14.62 13.04
CA GLY A 278 17.62 13.55 14.02
C GLY A 278 18.18 12.24 13.45
N ASN A 279 18.16 12.06 12.15
CA ASN A 279 18.64 10.87 11.42
C ASN A 279 18.21 9.52 12.05
N LYS A 280 17.03 9.46 12.63
CA LYS A 280 16.53 8.24 13.25
C LYS A 280 16.38 7.14 12.18
N GLN A 281 16.87 5.96 12.49
CA GLN A 281 16.83 4.79 11.59
C GLN A 281 17.44 5.03 10.20
N GLY A 282 18.43 5.93 10.07
CA GLY A 282 19.08 6.19 8.79
C GLY A 282 18.26 7.03 7.80
N PHE A 283 17.27 7.79 8.28
CA PHE A 283 16.34 8.56 7.45
C PHE A 283 17.02 9.45 6.39
N ARG A 284 18.21 10.02 6.67
CA ARG A 284 18.94 10.84 5.69
C ARG A 284 19.31 10.04 4.44
N SER A 285 19.93 8.88 4.64
CA SER A 285 20.34 8.00 3.53
C SER A 285 19.15 7.58 2.70
N TYR A 286 18.07 7.21 3.36
CA TYR A 286 16.83 6.85 2.69
C TYR A 286 16.23 8.02 1.89
N ALA A 287 16.14 9.21 2.49
CA ALA A 287 15.62 10.39 1.82
C ALA A 287 16.43 10.75 0.55
N HIS A 288 17.76 10.65 0.61
CA HIS A 288 18.61 10.84 -0.56
C HIS A 288 18.33 9.79 -1.65
N GLN A 289 18.24 8.51 -1.28
CA GLN A 289 17.95 7.44 -2.24
C GLN A 289 16.58 7.63 -2.93
N GLU A 290 15.56 8.04 -2.17
CA GLU A 290 14.23 8.28 -2.75
C GLU A 290 14.17 9.54 -3.63
N LEU A 291 14.88 10.58 -3.26
CA LEU A 291 14.99 11.80 -4.09
C LEU A 291 15.67 11.51 -5.44
N HIS A 292 16.70 10.66 -5.45
CA HIS A 292 17.34 10.25 -6.71
C HIS A 292 16.37 9.53 -7.64
N LYS A 293 15.43 8.72 -7.10
CA LYS A 293 14.42 8.01 -7.90
C LYS A 293 13.35 8.91 -8.54
N LEU A 294 13.36 10.23 -8.27
CA LEU A 294 12.57 11.21 -9.02
C LEU A 294 13.04 11.32 -10.48
N PHE A 295 14.32 11.05 -10.72
CA PHE A 295 14.84 10.98 -12.09
C PHE A 295 14.54 9.60 -12.67
N LYS A 296 13.85 9.57 -13.82
CA LYS A 296 13.45 8.32 -14.51
C LYS A 296 14.63 7.36 -14.71
N SER A 297 15.82 7.90 -15.03
CA SER A 297 17.04 7.11 -15.19
C SER A 297 17.46 6.36 -13.92
N GLU A 298 17.39 6.99 -12.75
CA GLU A 298 17.75 6.35 -11.48
C GLU A 298 16.67 5.36 -11.01
N PHE A 299 15.42 5.69 -11.28
CA PHE A 299 14.30 4.77 -11.09
C PHE A 299 14.50 3.49 -11.93
N LEU A 300 14.79 3.67 -13.23
CA LEU A 300 15.05 2.57 -14.16
C LEU A 300 16.22 1.69 -13.70
N LYS A 301 17.35 2.28 -13.27
CA LYS A 301 18.49 1.54 -12.70
C LYS A 301 18.07 0.66 -11.49
N SER A 302 17.15 1.16 -10.68
CA SER A 302 16.63 0.40 -9.54
C SER A 302 15.82 -0.82 -10.01
N MET A 303 15.03 -0.66 -11.06
CA MET A 303 14.25 -1.77 -11.65
C MET A 303 15.12 -2.76 -12.42
N GLN A 304 16.16 -2.30 -13.10
CA GLN A 304 17.09 -3.17 -13.84
C GLN A 304 17.85 -4.16 -12.95
N LYS A 305 17.93 -3.92 -11.63
CA LYS A 305 18.43 -4.92 -10.70
C LYS A 305 17.53 -6.16 -10.61
N LEU A 306 16.23 -6.00 -10.88
CA LEU A 306 15.23 -7.06 -10.85
C LEU A 306 14.92 -7.59 -12.25
N VAL A 307 14.81 -6.68 -13.23
CA VAL A 307 14.44 -6.94 -14.63
C VAL A 307 15.46 -6.23 -15.53
N PRO A 308 16.62 -6.86 -15.83
CA PRO A 308 17.73 -6.21 -16.51
C PRO A 308 17.41 -5.70 -17.92
N ARG A 309 16.50 -6.36 -18.64
CA ARG A 309 16.10 -6.00 -20.00
C ARG A 309 15.18 -4.78 -20.07
N LEU A 310 14.68 -4.29 -18.93
CA LEU A 310 13.82 -3.10 -18.90
C LEU A 310 14.59 -1.88 -19.36
N SER A 311 14.01 -1.12 -20.28
CA SER A 311 14.59 0.09 -20.87
C SER A 311 13.62 1.28 -20.78
N ASP A 312 14.12 2.46 -21.08
CA ASP A 312 13.29 3.69 -21.10
C ASP A 312 12.13 3.60 -22.11
N SER A 313 12.35 2.88 -23.22
CA SER A 313 11.34 2.67 -24.25
C SER A 313 10.21 1.71 -23.83
N ASN A 314 10.39 0.97 -22.75
CA ASN A 314 9.35 0.07 -22.22
C ASN A 314 8.36 0.77 -21.27
N LEU A 315 8.70 1.99 -20.76
CA LEU A 315 7.98 2.70 -19.70
C LEU A 315 7.36 4.02 -20.17
#